data_017180969cd52ab1642d43e3f927209a
#
_entry.id   017180969cd52ab1642d43e3f927209a
#
_cell.length_a   1.000
_cell.length_b   1.000
_cell.length_c   1.000
_cell.angle_alpha   90.00
_cell.angle_beta   90.00
_cell.angle_gamma   90.00
#
_symmetry.space_group_name_H-M   'P 1'
#
loop_
_entity.id
_entity.type
_entity.pdbx_description
1 polymer ?
#
loop_
_entity_poly.entity_id
_entity_poly.type
_entity_poly.pdbx_seq_one_letter_code
_entity_poly.pdbx_strand_id
1 'polypeptide(L)'
;MTRAAFIGFGSNLGDPARTLQAALDEVSRLGRLTGVSHVYRSVPIGGVEQPNFLNAAARLATPFEPAELLERLLAIELEFGRERTIRFGPRTLDLDLIAFGDVEQASDPALILPHPRAHEREFVLRPLCDIDPELRLAGRTAAELLAELGPQGVEPAGVELFWSPPSAAEA
;
A
#
# COMPACT_ATOMS: atom_id res chain seq x y z
N MET A 1 7.81 -6.16 -20.89
CA MET A 1 6.54 -6.65 -20.36
C MET A 1 6.33 -6.14 -18.96
N THR A 2 5.14 -5.68 -18.63
CA THR A 2 4.82 -5.18 -17.30
C THR A 2 3.99 -6.19 -16.51
N ARG A 3 4.06 -6.09 -15.18
CA ARG A 3 3.23 -6.88 -14.27
C ARG A 3 2.59 -5.93 -13.25
N ALA A 4 1.46 -6.35 -12.69
CA ALA A 4 0.72 -5.54 -11.74
C ALA A 4 1.30 -5.69 -10.31
N ALA A 5 1.77 -4.59 -9.74
CA ALA A 5 2.20 -4.52 -8.36
C ALA A 5 1.14 -3.78 -7.54
N PHE A 6 0.83 -4.30 -6.36
CA PHE A 6 -0.09 -3.67 -5.42
C PHE A 6 0.73 -3.11 -4.26
N ILE A 7 0.63 -1.81 -4.03
CA ILE A 7 1.46 -1.09 -3.07
C ILE A 7 0.56 -0.43 -2.03
N GLY A 8 0.87 -0.66 -0.76
CA GLY A 8 0.20 0.00 0.35
C GLY A 8 0.96 1.25 0.77
N PHE A 9 0.22 2.30 1.12
CA PHE A 9 0.75 3.60 1.54
C PHE A 9 0.22 3.92 2.93
N GLY A 10 1.08 4.38 3.83
CA GLY A 10 0.67 4.83 5.15
C GLY A 10 1.51 6.00 5.63
N SER A 11 0.89 6.91 6.37
CA SER A 11 1.57 8.06 6.98
C SER A 11 0.77 8.58 8.16
N ASN A 12 1.45 9.01 9.23
CA ASN A 12 0.79 9.64 10.37
C ASN A 12 1.60 10.79 11.00
N LEU A 13 2.63 11.28 10.32
CA LEU A 13 3.42 12.41 10.78
C LEU A 13 3.33 13.59 9.80
N GLY A 14 3.41 14.81 10.32
CA GLY A 14 3.34 16.02 9.53
C GLY A 14 1.97 16.21 8.90
N ASP A 15 1.93 16.28 7.57
CA ASP A 15 0.69 16.35 6.79
C ASP A 15 0.54 15.05 6.00
N PRO A 16 -0.12 14.03 6.58
CA PRO A 16 -0.20 12.71 5.94
C PRO A 16 -0.82 12.70 4.55
N ALA A 17 -1.87 13.49 4.33
CA ALA A 17 -2.53 13.54 3.01
C ALA A 17 -1.57 14.05 1.94
N ARG A 18 -0.81 15.08 2.25
CA ARG A 18 0.18 15.65 1.35
C ARG A 18 1.34 14.69 1.10
N THR A 19 1.77 13.99 2.15
CA THR A 19 2.81 12.97 2.05
C THR A 19 2.38 11.83 1.15
N LEU A 20 1.15 11.33 1.30
CA LEU A 20 0.64 10.26 0.44
C LEU A 20 0.56 10.70 -1.01
N GLN A 21 0.13 11.94 -1.28
CA GLN A 21 0.08 12.46 -2.64
C GLN A 21 1.47 12.53 -3.26
N ALA A 22 2.44 13.07 -2.53
CA ALA A 22 3.82 13.17 -3.01
C ALA A 22 4.43 11.78 -3.26
N ALA A 23 4.14 10.82 -2.36
CA ALA A 23 4.60 9.45 -2.52
C ALA A 23 3.98 8.78 -3.75
N LEU A 24 2.69 9.01 -3.99
CA LEU A 24 2.01 8.49 -5.17
C LEU A 24 2.66 9.04 -6.46
N ASP A 25 2.99 10.32 -6.47
CA ASP A 25 3.66 10.94 -7.61
C ASP A 25 5.02 10.28 -7.87
N GLU A 26 5.78 9.97 -6.81
CA GLU A 26 7.06 9.27 -6.95
C GLU A 26 6.88 7.84 -7.45
N VAL A 27 5.90 7.11 -6.93
CA VAL A 27 5.60 5.74 -7.35
C VAL A 27 5.16 5.72 -8.82
N SER A 28 4.45 6.75 -9.28
CA SER A 28 4.01 6.84 -10.68
C SER A 28 5.17 6.87 -11.68
N ARG A 29 6.38 7.18 -11.23
CA ARG A 29 7.58 7.17 -12.07
C ARG A 29 8.18 5.78 -12.26
N LEU A 30 7.72 4.81 -11.47
CA LEU A 30 8.21 3.42 -11.51
C LEU A 30 7.42 2.54 -12.49
N GLY A 31 6.42 3.11 -13.13
CA GLY A 31 5.56 2.41 -14.07
C GLY A 31 4.33 3.23 -14.37
N ARG A 32 3.22 2.56 -14.64
CA ARG A 32 1.95 3.21 -14.96
C ARG A 32 0.91 2.86 -13.89
N LEU A 33 0.35 3.87 -13.24
CA LEU A 33 -0.75 3.65 -12.29
C LEU A 33 -1.99 3.17 -13.04
N THR A 34 -2.57 2.06 -12.58
CA THR A 34 -3.78 1.48 -13.16
C THR A 34 -4.95 1.43 -12.19
N GLY A 35 -4.72 1.82 -10.95
CA GLY A 35 -5.76 1.93 -9.93
C GLY A 35 -5.20 2.62 -8.70
N VAL A 36 -6.03 3.43 -8.05
CA VAL A 36 -5.70 4.09 -6.78
C VAL A 36 -6.95 4.04 -5.92
N SER A 37 -6.79 3.67 -4.66
CA SER A 37 -7.90 3.54 -3.71
C SER A 37 -8.34 4.91 -3.19
N HIS A 38 -9.48 4.92 -2.47
CA HIS A 38 -9.82 6.00 -1.57
C HIS A 38 -8.81 6.05 -0.42
N VAL A 39 -8.76 7.17 0.30
CA VAL A 39 -7.91 7.32 1.48
C VAL A 39 -8.73 6.99 2.73
N TYR A 40 -8.15 6.19 3.61
CA TYR A 40 -8.78 5.75 4.85
C TYR A 40 -7.97 6.20 6.06
N ARG A 41 -8.66 6.39 7.19
CA ARG A 41 -8.04 6.66 8.47
C ARG A 41 -8.06 5.38 9.30
N SER A 42 -6.96 5.07 9.97
CA SER A 42 -6.87 3.94 10.87
C SER A 42 -6.22 4.31 12.18
N VAL A 43 -6.63 3.60 13.26
CA VAL A 43 -5.97 3.74 14.57
C VAL A 43 -4.63 2.99 14.55
N PRO A 44 -3.59 3.54 15.22
CA PRO A 44 -2.32 2.85 15.34
C PRO A 44 -2.46 1.53 16.10
N ILE A 45 -1.62 0.55 15.75
CA ILE A 45 -1.52 -0.72 16.45
C ILE A 45 -0.23 -0.76 17.27
N GLY A 46 -0.14 -1.67 18.24
CA GLY A 46 1.06 -1.86 19.06
C GLY A 46 1.12 -1.04 20.34
N GLY A 47 0.08 -0.27 20.68
CA GLY A 47 -0.03 0.41 21.97
C GLY A 47 0.83 1.67 22.15
N VAL A 48 1.53 2.12 21.11
CA VAL A 48 2.28 3.39 21.14
C VAL A 48 1.31 4.53 20.87
N GLU A 49 1.28 5.53 21.77
CA GLU A 49 0.44 6.71 21.59
C GLU A 49 1.00 7.57 20.46
N GLN A 50 0.18 7.82 19.44
CA GLN A 50 0.57 8.53 18.23
C GLN A 50 -0.68 8.92 17.44
N PRO A 51 -0.56 9.85 16.45
CA PRO A 51 -1.69 10.20 15.59
C PRO A 51 -2.19 9.01 14.77
N ASN A 52 -3.46 9.07 14.35
CA ASN A 52 -4.01 8.08 13.44
C ASN A 52 -3.30 8.12 12.09
N PHE A 53 -3.23 6.97 11.43
CA PHE A 53 -2.67 6.86 10.08
C PHE A 53 -3.69 7.25 9.03
N LEU A 54 -3.21 7.80 7.91
CA LEU A 54 -3.92 7.76 6.65
C LEU A 54 -3.32 6.66 5.79
N ASN A 55 -4.16 5.90 5.12
CA ASN A 55 -3.78 4.73 4.33
C ASN A 55 -4.44 4.76 2.97
N ALA A 56 -3.73 4.24 1.97
CA ALA A 56 -4.24 4.08 0.63
C ALA A 56 -3.52 2.91 -0.04
N ALA A 57 -3.95 2.54 -1.23
CA ALA A 57 -3.27 1.55 -2.05
C ALA A 57 -3.26 1.99 -3.50
N ALA A 58 -2.31 1.49 -4.26
CA ALA A 58 -2.24 1.72 -5.69
C ALA A 58 -1.87 0.42 -6.40
N ARG A 59 -2.33 0.28 -7.64
CA ARG A 59 -1.90 -0.76 -8.56
C ARG A 59 -1.03 -0.12 -9.62
N LEU A 60 0.16 -0.66 -9.80
CA LEU A 60 1.18 -0.15 -10.70
C LEU A 60 1.55 -1.23 -11.72
N ALA A 61 1.43 -0.93 -13.01
CA ALA A 61 1.98 -1.77 -14.06
C ALA A 61 3.45 -1.39 -14.21
N THR A 62 4.35 -2.29 -13.83
CA THR A 62 5.78 -1.99 -13.77
C THR A 62 6.61 -3.03 -14.54
N PRO A 63 7.71 -2.59 -15.22
CA PRO A 63 8.66 -3.52 -15.84
C PRO A 63 9.68 -4.09 -14.87
N PHE A 64 9.77 -3.57 -13.64
CA PHE A 64 10.76 -4.01 -12.66
C PHE A 64 10.44 -5.40 -12.12
N GLU A 65 11.47 -6.14 -11.72
CA GLU A 65 11.30 -7.34 -10.93
C GLU A 65 10.94 -6.97 -9.48
N PRO A 66 10.32 -7.90 -8.72
CA PRO A 66 9.88 -7.59 -7.35
C PRO A 66 10.98 -7.03 -6.44
N ALA A 67 12.16 -7.62 -6.46
CA ALA A 67 13.27 -7.16 -5.62
C ALA A 67 13.72 -5.76 -5.98
N GLU A 68 13.78 -5.44 -7.26
CA GLU A 68 14.16 -4.12 -7.74
C GLU A 68 13.09 -3.08 -7.38
N LEU A 69 11.82 -3.43 -7.54
CA LEU A 69 10.73 -2.53 -7.13
C LEU A 69 10.79 -2.25 -5.63
N LEU A 70 11.03 -3.28 -4.81
CA LEU A 70 11.17 -3.09 -3.37
C LEU A 70 12.30 -2.11 -3.03
N GLU A 71 13.45 -2.22 -3.69
CA GLU A 71 14.57 -1.29 -3.48
C GLU A 71 14.15 0.15 -3.82
N ARG A 72 13.38 0.33 -4.89
CA ARG A 72 12.89 1.66 -5.30
C ARG A 72 11.91 2.23 -4.29
N LEU A 73 11.03 1.39 -3.76
CA LEU A 73 10.07 1.82 -2.73
C LEU A 73 10.80 2.22 -1.44
N LEU A 74 11.81 1.46 -1.03
CA LEU A 74 12.63 1.80 0.14
C LEU A 74 13.38 3.12 -0.05
N ALA A 75 13.88 3.39 -1.26
CA ALA A 75 14.54 4.64 -1.57
C ALA A 75 13.57 5.84 -1.44
N ILE A 76 12.32 5.67 -1.87
CA ILE A 76 11.28 6.70 -1.69
C ILE A 76 11.02 6.95 -0.21
N GLU A 77 10.88 5.89 0.59
CA GLU A 77 10.69 6.05 2.04
C GLU A 77 11.83 6.87 2.66
N LEU A 78 13.07 6.62 2.27
CA LEU A 78 14.22 7.36 2.78
C LEU A 78 14.17 8.84 2.39
N GLU A 79 13.72 9.17 1.19
CA GLU A 79 13.55 10.55 0.74
C GLU A 79 12.53 11.31 1.59
N PHE A 80 11.55 10.60 2.17
CA PHE A 80 10.55 11.19 3.05
C PHE A 80 10.96 11.16 4.52
N GLY A 81 12.25 10.89 4.82
CA GLY A 81 12.80 10.98 6.16
C GLY A 81 12.40 9.85 7.09
N ARG A 82 12.17 8.64 6.55
CA ARG A 82 11.79 7.50 7.38
C ARG A 82 12.90 7.14 8.36
N GLU A 83 12.57 7.21 9.67
CA GLU A 83 13.43 6.74 10.75
C GLU A 83 12.62 5.81 11.65
N ARG A 84 13.13 4.60 11.89
CA ARG A 84 12.49 3.65 12.79
C ARG A 84 13.23 3.59 14.11
N THR A 85 12.86 4.47 15.02
CA THR A 85 13.40 4.49 16.37
C THR A 85 12.54 3.70 17.36
N ILE A 86 11.25 3.53 17.07
CA ILE A 86 10.29 2.82 17.92
C ILE A 86 9.48 1.84 17.04
N ARG A 87 9.45 0.56 17.42
CA ARG A 87 8.62 -0.43 16.75
C ARG A 87 7.14 -0.03 16.86
N PHE A 88 6.39 -0.08 15.75
CA PHE A 88 5.01 0.37 15.63
C PHE A 88 4.80 1.85 15.99
N GLY A 89 5.87 2.64 16.02
CA GLY A 89 5.80 4.08 16.25
C GLY A 89 5.43 4.90 15.02
N PRO A 90 5.43 6.24 15.16
CA PRO A 90 5.07 7.13 14.07
C PRO A 90 5.94 6.96 12.83
N ARG A 91 5.33 7.14 11.64
CA ARG A 91 5.98 7.01 10.33
C ARG A 91 5.66 8.20 9.47
N THR A 92 6.67 8.84 8.87
CA THR A 92 6.44 9.84 7.83
C THR A 92 5.81 9.17 6.61
N LEU A 93 6.38 8.04 6.17
CA LEU A 93 5.85 7.28 5.03
C LEU A 93 6.22 5.81 5.18
N ASP A 94 5.22 4.94 5.02
CA ASP A 94 5.41 3.51 4.81
C ASP A 94 4.92 3.15 3.42
N LEU A 95 5.74 2.40 2.68
CA LEU A 95 5.39 1.82 1.40
C LEU A 95 5.60 0.31 1.48
N ASP A 96 4.52 -0.45 1.31
CA ASP A 96 4.58 -1.92 1.39
C ASP A 96 4.25 -2.52 0.02
N LEU A 97 5.10 -3.41 -0.46
CA LEU A 97 4.79 -4.23 -1.63
C LEU A 97 3.89 -5.38 -1.15
N ILE A 98 2.60 -5.30 -1.47
CA ILE A 98 1.59 -6.23 -0.96
C ILE A 98 1.50 -7.48 -1.83
N ALA A 99 1.46 -7.30 -3.14
CA ALA A 99 1.35 -8.38 -4.12
C ALA A 99 2.00 -7.95 -5.42
N PHE A 100 2.43 -8.92 -6.20
CA PHE A 100 3.10 -8.68 -7.47
C PHE A 100 2.67 -9.77 -8.46
N GLY A 101 1.69 -9.44 -9.31
CA GLY A 101 1.08 -10.43 -10.19
C GLY A 101 0.59 -11.62 -9.36
N ASP A 102 0.92 -12.81 -9.79
CA ASP A 102 0.63 -14.05 -9.08
C ASP A 102 1.89 -14.66 -8.44
N VAL A 103 2.93 -13.83 -8.22
CA VAL A 103 4.18 -14.28 -7.62
C VAL A 103 3.97 -14.69 -6.16
N GLU A 104 4.47 -15.87 -5.80
CA GLU A 104 4.55 -16.36 -4.43
C GLU A 104 6.03 -16.52 -4.10
N GLN A 105 6.47 -15.86 -3.05
CA GLN A 105 7.88 -15.79 -2.67
C GLN A 105 8.01 -15.73 -1.16
N ALA A 106 8.71 -16.67 -0.56
CA ALA A 106 8.95 -16.70 0.88
C ALA A 106 10.40 -17.06 1.24
N SER A 107 11.27 -17.27 0.24
CA SER A 107 12.66 -17.66 0.48
C SER A 107 13.55 -16.52 0.97
N ASP A 108 13.17 -15.27 0.69
CA ASP A 108 13.88 -14.08 1.15
C ASP A 108 13.00 -13.36 2.19
N PRO A 109 13.41 -13.30 3.46
CA PRO A 109 12.60 -12.67 4.50
C PRO A 109 12.41 -11.17 4.31
N ALA A 110 13.23 -10.51 3.47
CA ALA A 110 13.05 -9.10 3.15
C ALA A 110 11.98 -8.87 2.08
N LEU A 111 11.56 -9.93 1.37
CA LEU A 111 10.60 -9.84 0.28
C LEU A 111 9.71 -11.08 0.27
N ILE A 112 8.64 -11.03 1.05
CA ILE A 112 7.63 -12.09 1.11
C ILE A 112 6.41 -11.63 0.32
N LEU A 113 5.98 -12.41 -0.66
CA LEU A 113 4.83 -12.11 -1.51
C LEU A 113 3.87 -13.30 -1.56
N PRO A 114 2.58 -13.09 -1.40
CA PRO A 114 1.96 -11.83 -0.94
C PRO A 114 2.43 -11.43 0.46
N HIS A 115 2.25 -10.16 0.82
CA HIS A 115 2.67 -9.66 2.13
C HIS A 115 2.06 -10.51 3.24
N PRO A 116 2.87 -10.98 4.21
CA PRO A 116 2.44 -12.04 5.14
C PRO A 116 1.37 -11.61 6.14
N ARG A 117 1.18 -10.30 6.36
CA ARG A 117 0.18 -9.77 7.30
C ARG A 117 -0.97 -9.02 6.65
N ALA A 118 -0.98 -8.93 5.32
CA ALA A 118 -2.02 -8.19 4.60
C ALA A 118 -3.43 -8.70 4.96
N HIS A 119 -3.60 -10.00 5.07
CA HIS A 119 -4.88 -10.65 5.35
C HIS A 119 -5.40 -10.41 6.78
N GLU A 120 -4.58 -9.85 7.66
CA GLU A 120 -4.91 -9.59 9.07
C GLU A 120 -5.26 -8.12 9.33
N ARG A 121 -5.20 -7.25 8.31
CA ARG A 121 -5.25 -5.79 8.51
C ARG A 121 -6.30 -5.15 7.63
N GLU A 122 -7.34 -4.61 8.25
CA GLU A 122 -8.39 -3.89 7.54
C GLU A 122 -7.84 -2.68 6.78
N PHE A 123 -6.85 -1.97 7.37
CA PHE A 123 -6.27 -0.78 6.71
C PHE A 123 -5.46 -1.12 5.46
N VAL A 124 -5.16 -2.40 5.22
CA VAL A 124 -4.55 -2.90 3.98
C VAL A 124 -5.64 -3.42 3.04
N LEU A 125 -6.53 -4.28 3.55
CA LEU A 125 -7.53 -4.95 2.73
C LEU A 125 -8.59 -4.00 2.16
N ARG A 126 -9.03 -3.02 2.93
CA ARG A 126 -10.08 -2.11 2.48
C ARG A 126 -9.64 -1.29 1.27
N PRO A 127 -8.45 -0.64 1.28
CA PRO A 127 -7.96 0.04 0.08
C PRO A 127 -7.76 -0.90 -1.12
N LEU A 128 -7.27 -2.12 -0.89
CA LEU A 128 -7.08 -3.09 -1.97
C LEU A 128 -8.41 -3.43 -2.64
N CYS A 129 -9.48 -3.58 -1.86
CA CYS A 129 -10.81 -3.90 -2.39
C CYS A 129 -11.38 -2.80 -3.28
N ASP A 130 -10.98 -1.53 -3.08
CA ASP A 130 -11.38 -0.44 -3.97
C ASP A 130 -10.81 -0.63 -5.38
N ILE A 131 -9.67 -1.31 -5.48
CA ILE A 131 -8.95 -1.50 -6.75
C ILE A 131 -9.29 -2.85 -7.37
N ASP A 132 -9.18 -3.91 -6.58
CA ASP A 132 -9.39 -5.28 -7.05
C ASP A 132 -9.87 -6.19 -5.91
N PRO A 133 -11.19 -6.30 -5.70
CA PRO A 133 -11.72 -7.17 -4.65
C PRO A 133 -11.44 -8.66 -4.89
N GLU A 134 -11.10 -9.04 -6.12
CA GLU A 134 -10.78 -10.42 -6.50
C GLU A 134 -9.31 -10.76 -6.33
N LEU A 135 -8.47 -9.82 -5.91
CA LEU A 135 -7.05 -10.07 -5.66
C LEU A 135 -6.89 -11.18 -4.62
N ARG A 136 -6.11 -12.20 -4.94
CA ARG A 136 -5.89 -13.32 -4.03
C ARG A 136 -4.67 -13.11 -3.14
N LEU A 137 -4.92 -13.25 -1.84
CA LEU A 137 -3.91 -13.18 -0.79
C LEU A 137 -4.13 -14.40 0.11
N ALA A 138 -3.08 -15.17 0.39
CA ALA A 138 -3.21 -16.37 1.22
C ALA A 138 -4.30 -17.34 0.72
N GLY A 139 -4.49 -17.44 -0.59
CA GLY A 139 -5.44 -18.38 -1.22
C GLY A 139 -6.90 -17.92 -1.23
N ARG A 140 -7.19 -16.70 -0.79
CA ARG A 140 -8.54 -16.15 -0.72
C ARG A 140 -8.57 -14.75 -1.33
N THR A 141 -9.75 -14.30 -1.78
CA THR A 141 -9.87 -12.96 -2.34
C THR A 141 -9.82 -11.89 -1.24
N ALA A 142 -9.37 -10.70 -1.62
CA ALA A 142 -9.34 -9.56 -0.70
C ALA A 142 -10.74 -9.28 -0.11
N ALA A 143 -11.79 -9.40 -0.93
CA ALA A 143 -13.17 -9.21 -0.48
C ALA A 143 -13.56 -10.24 0.58
N GLU A 144 -13.23 -11.53 0.38
CA GLU A 144 -13.50 -12.58 1.34
C GLU A 144 -12.77 -12.36 2.66
N LEU A 145 -11.49 -12.01 2.57
CA LEU A 145 -10.66 -11.76 3.74
C LEU A 145 -11.17 -10.55 4.54
N LEU A 146 -11.57 -9.49 3.85
CA LEU A 146 -12.12 -8.29 4.50
C LEU A 146 -13.43 -8.62 5.23
N ALA A 147 -14.32 -9.40 4.59
CA ALA A 147 -15.58 -9.79 5.18
C ALA A 147 -15.40 -10.65 6.44
N GLU A 148 -14.40 -11.53 6.44
CA GLU A 148 -14.11 -12.41 7.59
C GLU A 148 -13.43 -11.66 8.73
N LEU A 149 -12.58 -10.69 8.40
CA LEU A 149 -11.79 -9.98 9.40
C LEU A 149 -12.67 -9.11 10.32
N GLY A 150 -13.69 -8.52 9.75
CA GLY A 150 -14.53 -7.58 10.47
C GLY A 150 -13.87 -6.23 10.72
N PRO A 151 -14.59 -5.29 11.34
CA PRO A 151 -14.11 -3.92 11.52
C PRO A 151 -12.95 -3.81 12.51
N GLN A 152 -11.95 -3.00 12.15
CA GLN A 152 -10.79 -2.71 13.01
C GLN A 152 -10.57 -1.20 13.20
N GLY A 153 -11.64 -0.41 13.08
CA GLY A 153 -11.56 1.03 13.28
C GLY A 153 -11.05 1.80 12.06
N VAL A 154 -11.20 1.23 10.87
CA VAL A 154 -10.85 1.91 9.61
C VAL A 154 -12.08 2.61 9.06
N GLU A 155 -11.92 3.88 8.69
CA GLU A 155 -13.02 4.68 8.14
C GLU A 155 -12.51 5.60 7.02
N PRO A 156 -13.40 6.06 6.12
CA PRO A 156 -13.00 7.02 5.09
C PRO A 156 -12.40 8.28 5.72
N ALA A 157 -11.31 8.79 5.12
CA ALA A 157 -10.61 9.95 5.65
C ALA A 157 -11.19 11.28 5.20
N GLY A 158 -12.06 11.28 4.18
CA GLY A 158 -12.64 12.51 3.64
C GLY A 158 -11.71 13.27 2.70
N VAL A 159 -10.61 12.68 2.31
CA VAL A 159 -9.67 13.23 1.32
C VAL A 159 -9.40 12.20 0.25
N GLU A 160 -9.03 12.64 -0.94
CA GLU A 160 -8.73 11.77 -2.08
C GLU A 160 -7.39 12.12 -2.69
N LEU A 161 -6.76 11.12 -3.31
CA LEU A 161 -5.51 11.32 -4.05
C LEU A 161 -5.83 11.64 -5.51
N PHE A 162 -5.00 12.50 -6.10
CA PHE A 162 -5.11 12.89 -7.51
C PHE A 162 -4.22 12.00 -8.35
N TRP A 163 -4.79 11.41 -9.40
CA TRP A 163 -4.07 10.59 -10.36
C TRP A 163 -4.84 10.53 -11.66
N SER A 164 -4.15 10.20 -12.75
CA SER A 164 -4.78 10.08 -14.06
C SER A 164 -4.83 8.62 -14.45
N PRO A 165 -6.03 8.03 -14.65
CA PRO A 165 -6.13 6.69 -15.18
C PRO A 165 -5.57 6.63 -16.59
N PRO A 166 -5.06 5.45 -17.03
CA PRO A 166 -4.58 5.31 -18.41
C PRO A 166 -5.70 5.59 -19.40
N SER A 167 -5.32 6.19 -20.53
CA SER A 167 -6.29 6.42 -21.61
C SER A 167 -6.68 5.08 -22.26
N ALA A 168 -7.79 5.06 -23.00
CA ALA A 168 -8.22 3.86 -23.71
C ALA A 168 -7.16 3.32 -24.67
N ALA A 169 -6.31 4.20 -25.21
CA ALA A 169 -5.20 3.82 -26.09
C ALA A 169 -4.03 3.16 -25.35
N GLU A 170 -3.94 3.34 -24.04
CA GLU A 170 -2.88 2.79 -23.19
C GLU A 170 -3.33 1.56 -22.42
N ALA A 171 -4.62 1.31 -22.42
CA ALA A 171 -5.23 0.21 -21.67
C ALA A 171 -4.93 -1.17 -22.28
#